data_d505b8ce38901479abc6b4cb95824d63
#
_entry.id   d505b8ce38901479abc6b4cb95824d63
#
_cell.length_a   1.000
_cell.length_b   1.000
_cell.length_c   1.000
_cell.angle_alpha   90.00
_cell.angle_beta   90.00
_cell.angle_gamma   90.00
#
_symmetry.space_group_name_H-M   'P 1'
#
loop_
_entity.id
_entity.type
_entity.pdbx_description
1 polymer ?
#
loop_
_entity_poly.entity_id
_entity_poly.type
_entity_poly.pdbx_seq_one_letter_code
_entity_poly.pdbx_strand_id
1 'polypeptide(L)'
;MGLLTIGAFARASRLSAKALRRYDDLGLLRPARVDPYTGYRYYEEAQLERARLVAWLRRIGMPLTRVRSVCDLYECDAGAAARDIRAYWAAVETETAARRDLAAFLIDHVSPAAATTAPVARRDTTMTTTLGLRCAALSDRGLVREVNQDAVYAGDRLLAVADGYGTHGARAGAAAVEALKRIEAGPPSRAGDVLNALEDAVERANDALDGLDGSGTTLTALLWTGERMALVHLGDTRAYLLRDGEVHRLTRDHTVVQSMIDDGSLSPEEAAGHPRRPLLLKALDGDRTAVPRPDVRLQDVRAGDRYLLCTDGLSAVVPDAAVRRVAAGAAEAGEAVSALVGLALGAGGPDNVGCVVADVVRG
;
A
#
# COMPACT_ATOMS: atom_id res chain seq x y z
N MET A 1 30.40 23.03 -30.17
CA MET A 1 30.06 22.12 -29.05
C MET A 1 30.75 20.81 -29.32
N GLY A 2 31.56 20.32 -28.38
CA GLY A 2 32.38 19.11 -28.58
C GLY A 2 31.57 17.85 -28.30
N LEU A 3 31.59 16.90 -29.21
CA LEU A 3 31.05 15.56 -28.99
C LEU A 3 32.02 14.76 -28.11
N LEU A 4 31.53 14.17 -27.06
CA LEU A 4 32.25 13.27 -26.18
C LEU A 4 32.04 11.82 -26.59
N THR A 5 33.11 11.02 -26.62
CA THR A 5 32.95 9.57 -26.76
C THR A 5 32.24 9.00 -25.53
N ILE A 6 31.59 7.83 -25.68
CA ILE A 6 30.91 7.14 -24.59
C ILE A 6 31.82 6.96 -23.35
N GLY A 7 33.10 6.73 -23.51
CA GLY A 7 34.06 6.60 -22.44
C GLY A 7 34.37 7.93 -21.71
N ALA A 8 34.49 9.01 -22.48
CA ALA A 8 34.70 10.36 -21.92
C ALA A 8 33.43 10.84 -21.17
N PHE A 9 32.27 10.63 -21.79
CA PHE A 9 30.97 10.97 -21.19
C PHE A 9 30.67 10.15 -19.92
N ALA A 10 30.99 8.87 -19.93
CA ALA A 10 30.87 7.99 -18.76
C ALA A 10 31.64 8.52 -17.56
N ARG A 11 32.91 8.93 -17.77
CA ARG A 11 33.74 9.55 -16.71
C ARG A 11 33.14 10.87 -16.20
N ALA A 12 32.71 11.74 -17.12
CA ALA A 12 32.16 13.05 -16.76
C ALA A 12 30.80 12.98 -16.07
N SER A 13 29.96 12.00 -16.40
CA SER A 13 28.63 11.77 -15.82
C SER A 13 28.64 10.84 -14.59
N ARG A 14 29.75 10.20 -14.28
CA ARG A 14 29.89 9.14 -13.25
C ARG A 14 28.97 7.92 -13.49
N LEU A 15 28.66 7.65 -14.75
CA LEU A 15 27.93 6.47 -15.20
C LEU A 15 28.90 5.49 -15.85
N SER A 16 28.56 4.20 -15.90
CA SER A 16 29.35 3.24 -16.67
C SER A 16 28.95 3.27 -18.14
N ALA A 17 29.88 2.94 -19.06
CA ALA A 17 29.55 2.80 -20.47
C ALA A 17 28.48 1.72 -20.73
N LYS A 18 28.39 0.68 -19.89
CA LYS A 18 27.34 -0.34 -19.92
C LYS A 18 25.97 0.27 -19.56
N ALA A 19 25.93 1.12 -18.52
CA ALA A 19 24.70 1.82 -18.15
C ALA A 19 24.23 2.78 -19.26
N LEU A 20 25.15 3.52 -19.87
CA LEU A 20 24.82 4.44 -20.95
C LEU A 20 24.21 3.72 -22.17
N ARG A 21 24.72 2.54 -22.54
CA ARG A 21 24.10 1.72 -23.60
C ARG A 21 22.68 1.30 -23.23
N ARG A 22 22.48 0.81 -22.00
CA ARG A 22 21.15 0.44 -21.51
C ARG A 22 20.19 1.64 -21.47
N TYR A 23 20.68 2.83 -21.13
CA TYR A 23 19.86 4.04 -21.08
C TYR A 23 19.51 4.56 -22.48
N ASP A 24 20.36 4.32 -23.48
CA ASP A 24 20.05 4.52 -24.88
C ASP A 24 18.95 3.56 -25.35
N ASP A 25 19.11 2.26 -25.10
CA ASP A 25 18.11 1.22 -25.44
C ASP A 25 16.74 1.50 -24.81
N LEU A 26 16.72 2.03 -23.60
CA LEU A 26 15.50 2.43 -22.88
C LEU A 26 14.99 3.83 -23.28
N GLY A 27 15.70 4.56 -24.13
CA GLY A 27 15.35 5.93 -24.53
C GLY A 27 15.45 6.96 -23.40
N LEU A 28 16.10 6.63 -22.27
CA LEU A 28 16.30 7.53 -21.12
C LEU A 28 17.39 8.57 -21.38
N LEU A 29 18.46 8.16 -22.08
CA LEU A 29 19.58 9.04 -22.43
C LEU A 29 20.15 8.61 -23.79
N ARG A 30 19.57 9.16 -24.87
CA ARG A 30 19.98 8.84 -26.25
C ARG A 30 21.27 9.56 -26.61
N PRO A 31 22.22 8.92 -27.31
CA PRO A 31 23.40 9.60 -27.82
C PRO A 31 23.00 10.66 -28.83
N ALA A 32 23.73 11.78 -28.88
CA ALA A 32 23.53 12.83 -29.87
C ALA A 32 23.85 12.32 -31.30
N ARG A 33 24.78 11.39 -31.39
CA ARG A 33 25.15 10.75 -32.67
C ARG A 33 25.62 9.30 -32.45
N VAL A 34 25.18 8.43 -33.30
CA VAL A 34 25.73 7.06 -33.46
C VAL A 34 26.42 6.99 -34.80
N ASP A 35 27.66 6.51 -34.82
CA ASP A 35 28.39 6.28 -36.05
C ASP A 35 27.76 5.10 -36.80
N PRO A 36 27.29 5.30 -38.04
CA PRO A 36 26.57 4.25 -38.78
C PRO A 36 27.44 3.06 -39.20
N TYR A 37 28.75 3.22 -39.22
CA TYR A 37 29.68 2.16 -39.65
C TYR A 37 30.24 1.36 -38.47
N THR A 38 30.52 2.06 -37.37
CA THR A 38 31.20 1.45 -36.22
C THR A 38 30.26 1.21 -35.02
N GLY A 39 29.06 1.79 -35.04
CA GLY A 39 28.11 1.76 -33.89
C GLY A 39 28.57 2.58 -32.70
N TYR A 40 29.65 3.37 -32.86
CA TYR A 40 30.15 4.23 -31.76
C TYR A 40 29.20 5.33 -31.43
N ARG A 41 28.93 5.49 -30.10
CA ARG A 41 28.02 6.48 -29.52
C ARG A 41 28.76 7.72 -29.06
N TYR A 42 28.23 8.88 -29.45
CA TYR A 42 28.75 10.20 -29.08
C TYR A 42 27.65 11.01 -28.39
N TYR A 43 28.03 11.71 -27.34
CA TYR A 43 27.15 12.51 -26.52
C TYR A 43 27.59 13.97 -26.53
N GLU A 44 26.64 14.89 -26.40
CA GLU A 44 26.93 16.32 -26.24
C GLU A 44 27.16 16.66 -24.77
N GLU A 45 27.94 17.70 -24.54
CA GLU A 45 28.23 18.20 -23.19
C GLU A 45 26.97 18.67 -22.47
N ALA A 46 25.98 19.23 -23.19
CA ALA A 46 24.68 19.61 -22.66
C ALA A 46 23.91 18.43 -22.03
N GLN A 47 24.15 17.18 -22.47
CA GLN A 47 23.51 16.00 -21.91
C GLN A 47 24.09 15.55 -20.55
N LEU A 48 25.19 16.19 -20.08
CA LEU A 48 25.81 15.83 -18.80
C LEU A 48 24.91 16.14 -17.60
N GLU A 49 24.14 17.21 -17.67
CA GLU A 49 23.22 17.57 -16.58
C GLU A 49 22.15 16.48 -16.38
N ARG A 50 21.47 16.09 -17.44
CA ARG A 50 20.50 14.98 -17.42
C ARG A 50 21.17 13.67 -16.97
N ALA A 51 22.36 13.35 -17.47
CA ALA A 51 23.09 12.13 -17.09
C ALA A 51 23.47 12.09 -15.61
N ARG A 52 23.86 13.23 -15.02
CA ARG A 52 24.17 13.35 -13.59
C ARG A 52 22.91 13.22 -12.74
N LEU A 53 21.80 13.83 -13.15
CA LEU A 53 20.51 13.67 -12.49
C LEU A 53 20.09 12.20 -12.46
N VAL A 54 20.17 11.49 -13.58
CA VAL A 54 19.93 10.03 -13.66
C VAL A 54 20.81 9.28 -12.66
N ALA A 55 22.13 9.60 -12.61
CA ALA A 55 23.04 8.95 -11.69
C ALA A 55 22.63 9.13 -10.22
N TRP A 56 22.20 10.31 -9.83
CA TRP A 56 21.78 10.61 -8.45
C TRP A 56 20.45 9.95 -8.08
N LEU A 57 19.45 10.01 -8.97
CA LEU A 57 18.17 9.35 -8.75
C LEU A 57 18.33 7.83 -8.60
N ARG A 58 19.23 7.23 -9.37
CA ARG A 58 19.58 5.81 -9.23
C ARG A 58 20.25 5.48 -7.89
N ARG A 59 21.04 6.40 -7.32
CA ARG A 59 21.68 6.20 -6.01
C ARG A 59 20.70 6.15 -4.86
N ILE A 60 19.56 6.84 -4.96
CA ILE A 60 18.47 6.74 -3.98
C ILE A 60 17.53 5.56 -4.24
N GLY A 61 17.87 4.67 -5.20
CA GLY A 61 17.09 3.46 -5.50
C GLY A 61 15.91 3.67 -6.44
N MET A 62 15.73 4.87 -7.01
CA MET A 62 14.58 5.17 -7.87
C MET A 62 14.57 4.27 -9.12
N PRO A 63 13.44 3.62 -9.48
CA PRO A 63 13.29 2.81 -10.68
C PRO A 63 13.57 3.63 -11.96
N LEU A 64 14.14 2.98 -12.99
CA LEU A 64 14.55 3.67 -14.23
C LEU A 64 13.42 4.40 -14.95
N THR A 65 12.23 3.86 -14.88
CA THR A 65 11.02 4.43 -15.48
C THR A 65 10.64 5.73 -14.78
N ARG A 66 10.62 5.74 -13.44
CA ARG A 66 10.37 6.97 -12.67
C ARG A 66 11.51 7.98 -12.83
N VAL A 67 12.75 7.51 -12.94
CA VAL A 67 13.90 8.37 -13.29
C VAL A 67 13.66 9.11 -14.60
N ARG A 68 13.09 8.43 -15.63
CA ARG A 68 12.72 9.09 -16.89
C ARG A 68 11.72 10.21 -16.67
N SER A 69 10.59 9.91 -16.01
CA SER A 69 9.55 10.90 -15.72
C SER A 69 10.09 12.10 -14.97
N VAL A 70 10.93 11.88 -13.95
CA VAL A 70 11.56 12.98 -13.20
C VAL A 70 12.50 13.81 -14.08
N CYS A 71 13.29 13.18 -14.97
CA CYS A 71 14.16 13.91 -15.89
C CYS A 71 13.37 14.73 -16.91
N ASP A 72 12.27 14.19 -17.44
CA ASP A 72 11.40 14.89 -18.40
C ASP A 72 10.66 16.06 -17.71
N LEU A 73 10.19 15.86 -16.49
CA LEU A 73 9.62 16.93 -15.65
C LEU A 73 10.66 18.02 -15.36
N TYR A 74 11.90 17.66 -15.07
CA TYR A 74 12.95 18.63 -14.73
C TYR A 74 13.25 19.60 -15.88
N GLU A 75 13.15 19.14 -17.12
CA GLU A 75 13.34 19.98 -18.32
C GLU A 75 12.20 21.00 -18.51
N CYS A 76 10.99 20.71 -18.00
CA CYS A 76 9.80 21.54 -18.17
C CYS A 76 9.43 22.33 -16.91
N ASP A 77 9.47 21.68 -15.74
CA ASP A 77 9.12 22.22 -14.42
C ASP A 77 9.95 21.54 -13.32
N ALA A 78 11.05 22.18 -12.95
CA ALA A 78 11.92 21.71 -11.86
C ALA A 78 11.18 21.58 -10.52
N GLY A 79 10.13 22.38 -10.29
CA GLY A 79 9.29 22.28 -9.10
C GLY A 79 8.46 20.99 -9.08
N ALA A 80 7.91 20.58 -10.23
CA ALA A 80 7.20 19.31 -10.38
C ALA A 80 8.15 18.12 -10.16
N ALA A 81 9.33 18.14 -10.77
CA ALA A 81 10.36 17.13 -10.54
C ALA A 81 10.72 16.99 -9.06
N ALA A 82 10.90 18.12 -8.36
CA ALA A 82 11.19 18.12 -6.92
C ALA A 82 10.03 17.55 -6.07
N ARG A 83 8.77 17.79 -6.45
CA ARG A 83 7.60 17.19 -5.80
C ARG A 83 7.57 15.68 -5.99
N ASP A 84 7.86 15.20 -7.19
CA ASP A 84 7.88 13.76 -7.48
C ASP A 84 9.00 13.03 -6.73
N ILE A 85 10.19 13.63 -6.63
CA ILE A 85 11.30 13.10 -5.82
C ILE A 85 10.91 13.01 -4.34
N ARG A 86 10.26 14.05 -3.79
CA ARG A 86 9.78 14.03 -2.39
C ARG A 86 8.74 12.94 -2.16
N ALA A 87 7.77 12.79 -3.07
CA ALA A 87 6.74 11.75 -2.97
C ALA A 87 7.36 10.34 -3.02
N TYR A 88 8.34 10.13 -3.90
CA TYR A 88 9.08 8.88 -3.94
C TYR A 88 9.80 8.59 -2.63
N TRP A 89 10.53 9.60 -2.11
CA TRP A 89 11.30 9.41 -0.88
C TRP A 89 10.41 9.17 0.34
N ALA A 90 9.29 9.87 0.46
CA ALA A 90 8.30 9.63 1.52
C ALA A 90 7.77 8.19 1.51
N ALA A 91 7.52 7.63 0.32
CA ALA A 91 7.12 6.23 0.19
C ALA A 91 8.23 5.26 0.64
N VAL A 92 9.50 5.53 0.28
CA VAL A 92 10.67 4.75 0.71
C VAL A 92 10.85 4.79 2.24
N GLU A 93 10.68 5.97 2.84
CA GLU A 93 10.74 6.14 4.30
C GLU A 93 9.64 5.35 5.01
N THR A 94 8.41 5.41 4.50
CA THR A 94 7.27 4.65 5.04
C THR A 94 7.53 3.14 4.97
N GLU A 95 8.00 2.63 3.84
CA GLU A 95 8.34 1.22 3.68
C GLU A 95 9.52 0.80 4.58
N THR A 96 10.52 1.67 4.70
CA THR A 96 11.69 1.41 5.56
C THR A 96 11.29 1.41 7.03
N ALA A 97 10.38 2.29 7.45
CA ALA A 97 9.85 2.30 8.81
C ALA A 97 9.11 0.98 9.11
N ALA A 98 8.23 0.53 8.22
CA ALA A 98 7.52 -0.73 8.37
C ALA A 98 8.47 -1.95 8.48
N ARG A 99 9.53 -1.98 7.66
CA ARG A 99 10.56 -3.03 7.75
C ARG A 99 11.37 -2.97 9.05
N ARG A 100 11.64 -1.76 9.54
CA ARG A 100 12.34 -1.57 10.83
C ARG A 100 11.49 -2.06 11.99
N ASP A 101 10.20 -1.76 11.99
CA ASP A 101 9.28 -2.20 13.03
C ASP A 101 9.16 -3.73 13.05
N LEU A 102 9.08 -4.35 11.88
CA LEU A 102 9.11 -5.80 11.75
C LEU A 102 10.44 -6.40 12.23
N ALA A 103 11.56 -5.78 11.90
CA ALA A 103 12.88 -6.24 12.34
C ALA A 103 13.06 -6.12 13.86
N ALA A 104 12.61 -5.00 14.46
CA ALA A 104 12.64 -4.81 15.91
C ALA A 104 11.81 -5.89 16.60
N PHE A 105 10.62 -6.14 16.07
CA PHE A 105 9.77 -7.22 16.54
C PHE A 105 10.45 -8.60 16.47
N LEU A 106 11.09 -8.95 15.34
CA LEU A 106 11.83 -10.22 15.18
C LEU A 106 13.00 -10.32 16.17
N ILE A 107 13.72 -9.24 16.41
CA ILE A 107 14.81 -9.19 17.40
C ILE A 107 14.27 -9.53 18.80
N ASP A 108 13.17 -8.91 19.21
CA ASP A 108 12.54 -9.17 20.50
C ASP A 108 12.03 -10.61 20.61
N HIS A 109 11.51 -11.16 19.50
CA HIS A 109 11.00 -12.54 19.44
C HIS A 109 12.09 -13.60 19.53
N VAL A 110 13.24 -13.40 18.83
CA VAL A 110 14.33 -14.37 18.80
C VAL A 110 15.35 -14.17 19.94
N SER A 111 15.30 -13.03 20.65
CA SER A 111 16.13 -12.82 21.84
C SER A 111 15.63 -13.76 22.94
N PRO A 112 16.48 -14.70 23.43
CA PRO A 112 16.09 -15.52 24.56
C PRO A 112 15.73 -14.57 25.72
N ALA A 113 14.54 -14.75 26.28
CA ALA A 113 14.12 -14.01 27.47
C ALA A 113 15.22 -14.19 28.51
N ALA A 114 16.07 -13.20 28.70
CA ALA A 114 16.97 -13.17 29.83
C ALA A 114 16.08 -13.26 31.07
N ALA A 115 16.13 -14.41 31.74
CA ALA A 115 15.50 -14.59 33.02
C ALA A 115 16.20 -13.64 33.99
N THR A 116 15.87 -12.38 33.90
CA THR A 116 16.30 -11.38 34.85
C THR A 116 15.29 -11.38 35.98
N THR A 117 15.54 -12.23 36.96
CA THR A 117 15.10 -11.99 38.35
C THR A 117 15.84 -10.75 38.87
N ALA A 118 15.44 -9.58 38.38
CA ALA A 118 15.77 -8.33 39.04
C ALA A 118 14.55 -7.93 39.85
N PRO A 119 14.71 -7.48 41.14
CA PRO A 119 13.59 -7.06 41.95
C PRO A 119 12.94 -5.86 41.27
N VAL A 120 11.63 -5.96 41.09
CA VAL A 120 10.78 -4.89 40.57
C VAL A 120 10.96 -3.67 41.47
N ALA A 121 11.85 -2.75 41.08
CA ALA A 121 11.78 -1.40 41.60
C ALA A 121 10.41 -0.85 41.15
N ARG A 122 9.58 -0.51 42.17
CA ARG A 122 8.31 0.19 41.95
C ARG A 122 8.59 1.41 41.07
N ARG A 123 8.32 1.29 39.78
CA ARG A 123 8.12 2.47 38.94
C ARG A 123 6.80 3.08 39.39
N ASP A 124 6.87 4.36 39.66
CA ASP A 124 5.73 5.21 40.00
C ASP A 124 4.54 4.87 39.14
N THR A 125 3.38 4.82 39.77
CA THR A 125 2.06 4.59 39.20
C THR A 125 1.72 5.75 38.23
N THR A 126 2.37 5.79 37.08
CA THR A 126 1.82 6.51 35.92
C THR A 126 0.60 5.69 35.50
N MET A 127 -0.59 6.27 35.66
CA MET A 127 -1.83 5.66 35.18
C MET A 127 -1.61 5.16 33.77
N THR A 128 -1.56 3.85 33.59
CA THR A 128 -1.48 3.22 32.28
C THR A 128 -2.82 3.52 31.62
N THR A 129 -2.85 4.57 30.78
CA THR A 129 -4.03 4.91 30.01
C THR A 129 -4.27 3.76 29.05
N THR A 130 -5.27 2.95 29.33
CA THR A 130 -5.70 1.87 28.45
C THR A 130 -6.22 2.50 27.16
N LEU A 131 -5.71 2.06 26.02
CA LEU A 131 -6.27 2.43 24.72
C LEU A 131 -7.47 1.51 24.42
N GLY A 132 -8.44 2.04 23.69
CA GLY A 132 -9.60 1.31 23.19
C GLY A 132 -9.87 1.65 21.74
N LEU A 133 -10.64 0.84 21.05
CA LEU A 133 -11.14 1.13 19.70
C LEU A 133 -12.64 1.48 19.76
N ARG A 134 -13.02 2.54 19.05
CA ARG A 134 -14.41 2.82 18.68
C ARG A 134 -14.51 2.68 17.19
N CYS A 135 -15.27 1.70 16.71
CA CYS A 135 -15.32 1.38 15.29
C CYS A 135 -16.75 1.36 14.75
N ALA A 136 -16.86 1.58 13.46
CA ALA A 136 -18.10 1.45 12.70
C ALA A 136 -17.79 0.87 11.31
N ALA A 137 -18.76 0.13 10.79
CA ALA A 137 -18.69 -0.44 9.44
C ALA A 137 -20.00 -0.20 8.71
N LEU A 138 -19.92 0.06 7.40
CA LEU A 138 -21.08 0.16 6.53
C LEU A 138 -20.71 -0.42 5.17
N SER A 139 -21.58 -1.26 4.63
CA SER A 139 -21.52 -1.74 3.25
C SER A 139 -22.81 -1.43 2.56
N ASP A 140 -22.71 -0.86 1.36
CA ASP A 140 -23.86 -0.53 0.51
C ASP A 140 -23.67 -1.17 -0.88
N ARG A 141 -24.79 -1.57 -1.49
CA ARG A 141 -24.79 -2.21 -2.82
C ARG A 141 -24.36 -1.24 -3.94
N GLY A 142 -24.43 0.05 -3.69
CA GLY A 142 -24.35 1.06 -4.74
C GLY A 142 -25.63 1.17 -5.55
N LEU A 143 -25.57 1.94 -6.62
CA LEU A 143 -26.75 2.29 -7.44
C LEU A 143 -26.85 1.48 -8.74
N VAL A 144 -25.80 0.76 -9.13
CA VAL A 144 -25.69 0.06 -10.42
C VAL A 144 -25.70 -1.46 -10.27
N ARG A 145 -25.01 -1.98 -9.28
CA ARG A 145 -24.90 -3.44 -9.05
C ARG A 145 -26.22 -4.03 -8.54
N GLU A 146 -26.54 -5.26 -8.95
CA GLU A 146 -27.73 -5.98 -8.47
C GLU A 146 -27.50 -6.62 -7.11
N VAL A 147 -26.27 -7.07 -6.84
CA VAL A 147 -25.87 -7.78 -5.62
C VAL A 147 -24.73 -7.03 -4.93
N ASN A 148 -24.74 -7.02 -3.61
CA ASN A 148 -23.61 -6.56 -2.83
C ASN A 148 -22.65 -7.74 -2.57
N GLN A 149 -21.42 -7.65 -3.07
CA GLN A 149 -20.36 -8.65 -2.90
C GLN A 149 -19.29 -8.20 -1.90
N ASP A 150 -19.40 -6.97 -1.39
CA ASP A 150 -18.50 -6.44 -0.36
C ASP A 150 -18.88 -6.98 1.02
N ALA A 151 -17.89 -7.49 1.74
CA ALA A 151 -18.00 -7.86 3.14
C ALA A 151 -17.17 -6.92 4.01
N VAL A 152 -17.77 -6.43 5.10
CA VAL A 152 -17.12 -5.55 6.06
C VAL A 152 -17.31 -6.06 7.48
N TYR A 153 -16.34 -5.80 8.35
CA TYR A 153 -16.41 -6.17 9.75
C TYR A 153 -15.70 -5.15 10.64
N ALA A 154 -16.35 -4.79 11.73
CA ALA A 154 -15.80 -3.95 12.78
C ALA A 154 -16.11 -4.61 14.14
N GLY A 155 -15.13 -5.30 14.70
CA GLY A 155 -15.18 -5.95 16.01
C GLY A 155 -14.43 -5.15 17.08
N ASP A 156 -14.22 -5.75 18.22
CA ASP A 156 -13.51 -5.13 19.35
C ASP A 156 -12.02 -4.93 19.07
N ARG A 157 -11.43 -5.81 18.27
CA ARG A 157 -10.00 -5.82 17.94
C ARG A 157 -9.72 -5.99 16.46
N LEU A 158 -10.68 -6.48 15.67
CA LEU A 158 -10.53 -6.80 14.27
C LEU A 158 -11.38 -5.86 13.41
N LEU A 159 -10.75 -5.27 12.40
CA LEU A 159 -11.40 -4.53 11.33
C LEU A 159 -11.09 -5.26 10.04
N ALA A 160 -12.07 -5.46 9.15
CA ALA A 160 -11.83 -6.12 7.88
C ALA A 160 -12.75 -5.60 6.78
N VAL A 161 -12.21 -5.56 5.56
CA VAL A 161 -12.96 -5.36 4.32
C VAL A 161 -12.52 -6.40 3.30
N ALA A 162 -13.46 -6.90 2.52
CA ALA A 162 -13.24 -7.85 1.44
C ALA A 162 -14.16 -7.50 0.28
N ASP A 163 -13.62 -7.40 -0.91
CA ASP A 163 -14.35 -7.12 -2.16
C ASP A 163 -14.39 -8.42 -2.95
N GLY A 164 -15.59 -8.99 -3.06
CA GLY A 164 -15.82 -10.26 -3.73
C GLY A 164 -16.12 -10.08 -5.22
N TYR A 165 -15.59 -10.98 -6.03
CA TYR A 165 -15.82 -10.99 -7.47
C TYR A 165 -16.24 -12.36 -7.98
N GLY A 166 -16.80 -12.38 -9.21
CA GLY A 166 -17.34 -13.58 -9.83
C GLY A 166 -18.73 -13.93 -9.34
N THR A 167 -19.24 -15.07 -9.76
CA THR A 167 -20.63 -15.50 -9.48
C THR A 167 -20.90 -15.68 -7.98
N HIS A 168 -19.91 -16.08 -7.23
CA HIS A 168 -19.99 -16.36 -5.80
C HIS A 168 -19.21 -15.33 -4.94
N GLY A 169 -18.92 -14.14 -5.46
CA GLY A 169 -18.12 -13.13 -4.77
C GLY A 169 -18.62 -12.76 -3.38
N ALA A 170 -19.93 -12.57 -3.20
CA ALA A 170 -20.52 -12.30 -1.90
C ALA A 170 -20.20 -13.39 -0.85
N ARG A 171 -20.23 -14.66 -1.29
CA ARG A 171 -19.90 -15.80 -0.44
C ARG A 171 -18.39 -15.85 -0.15
N ALA A 172 -17.56 -15.53 -1.15
CA ALA A 172 -16.12 -15.51 -1.00
C ALA A 172 -15.69 -14.41 -0.01
N GLY A 173 -16.18 -13.18 -0.16
CA GLY A 173 -15.89 -12.07 0.76
C GLY A 173 -16.33 -12.39 2.20
N ALA A 174 -17.54 -12.90 2.38
CA ALA A 174 -18.06 -13.29 3.68
C ALA A 174 -17.21 -14.39 4.33
N ALA A 175 -16.80 -15.42 3.58
CA ALA A 175 -15.98 -16.51 4.07
C ALA A 175 -14.58 -16.04 4.50
N ALA A 176 -13.97 -15.12 3.75
CA ALA A 176 -12.68 -14.54 4.08
C ALA A 176 -12.73 -13.74 5.39
N VAL A 177 -13.72 -12.89 5.56
CA VAL A 177 -13.94 -12.13 6.80
C VAL A 177 -14.20 -13.07 7.99
N GLU A 178 -15.02 -14.11 7.81
CA GLU A 178 -15.35 -15.07 8.88
C GLU A 178 -14.14 -15.88 9.33
N ALA A 179 -13.22 -16.22 8.42
CA ALA A 179 -11.97 -16.87 8.78
C ALA A 179 -11.08 -16.02 9.69
N LEU A 180 -11.07 -14.68 9.49
CA LEU A 180 -10.33 -13.74 10.33
C LEU A 180 -10.97 -13.54 11.71
N LYS A 181 -12.29 -13.56 11.84
CA LYS A 181 -12.98 -13.41 13.13
C LYS A 181 -12.55 -14.45 14.17
N ARG A 182 -12.11 -15.63 13.73
CA ARG A 182 -11.60 -16.67 14.63
C ARG A 182 -10.35 -16.24 15.38
N ILE A 183 -9.55 -15.31 14.82
CA ILE A 183 -8.36 -14.76 15.50
C ILE A 183 -8.80 -13.82 16.63
N GLU A 184 -9.86 -13.05 16.43
CA GLU A 184 -10.38 -12.14 17.44
C GLU A 184 -10.90 -12.89 18.69
N ALA A 185 -11.52 -14.03 18.49
CA ALA A 185 -12.03 -14.89 19.54
C ALA A 185 -10.92 -15.57 20.37
N GLY A 186 -9.69 -15.59 19.86
CA GLY A 186 -8.53 -16.19 20.53
C GLY A 186 -7.97 -15.30 21.65
N PRO A 187 -7.16 -15.88 22.57
CA PRO A 187 -6.48 -15.10 23.59
C PRO A 187 -5.54 -14.06 22.93
N PRO A 188 -5.28 -12.92 23.58
CA PRO A 188 -4.30 -11.95 23.10
C PRO A 188 -2.94 -12.64 23.00
N SER A 189 -2.47 -12.80 21.78
CA SER A 189 -1.22 -13.50 21.45
C SER A 189 -0.05 -12.52 21.49
N ARG A 190 1.16 -13.02 21.74
CA ARG A 190 2.38 -12.23 21.57
C ARG A 190 2.46 -11.78 20.10
N ALA A 191 3.07 -10.63 19.85
CA ALA A 191 3.07 -10.03 18.51
C ALA A 191 3.62 -10.97 17.39
N GLY A 192 4.51 -11.93 17.69
CA GLY A 192 4.98 -12.98 16.75
C GLY A 192 3.92 -13.99 16.38
N ASP A 193 3.18 -14.39 17.38
CA ASP A 193 2.08 -15.31 17.17
C ASP A 193 0.96 -14.64 16.34
N VAL A 194 0.84 -13.30 16.43
CA VAL A 194 -0.17 -12.54 15.67
C VAL A 194 0.10 -12.56 14.16
N LEU A 195 1.35 -12.38 13.73
CA LEU A 195 1.68 -12.39 12.30
C LEU A 195 1.44 -13.78 11.70
N ASN A 196 1.93 -14.83 12.38
CA ASN A 196 1.67 -16.21 11.96
C ASN A 196 0.16 -16.52 11.97
N ALA A 197 -0.56 -16.07 13.00
CA ALA A 197 -2.01 -16.26 13.08
C ALA A 197 -2.77 -15.55 11.94
N LEU A 198 -2.29 -14.38 11.50
CA LEU A 198 -2.85 -13.68 10.34
C LEU A 198 -2.56 -14.42 9.03
N GLU A 199 -1.32 -14.90 8.82
CA GLU A 199 -0.98 -15.71 7.65
C GLU A 199 -1.78 -17.02 7.62
N ASP A 200 -1.85 -17.75 8.72
CA ASP A 200 -2.68 -18.95 8.86
C ASP A 200 -4.17 -18.68 8.61
N ALA A 201 -4.65 -17.48 8.96
CA ALA A 201 -6.05 -17.13 8.72
C ALA A 201 -6.31 -16.80 7.24
N VAL A 202 -5.33 -16.21 6.56
CA VAL A 202 -5.38 -16.00 5.11
C VAL A 202 -5.41 -17.35 4.38
N GLU A 203 -4.59 -18.30 4.79
CA GLU A 203 -4.62 -19.66 4.22
C GLU A 203 -5.99 -20.32 4.44
N ARG A 204 -6.53 -20.25 5.68
CA ARG A 204 -7.89 -20.76 5.96
C ARG A 204 -8.98 -20.02 5.19
N ALA A 205 -8.83 -18.72 4.99
CA ALA A 205 -9.74 -17.94 4.17
C ALA A 205 -9.72 -18.42 2.72
N ASN A 206 -8.52 -18.67 2.17
CA ASN A 206 -8.38 -19.21 0.83
C ASN A 206 -8.96 -20.62 0.72
N ASP A 207 -8.69 -21.50 1.69
CA ASP A 207 -9.26 -22.85 1.74
C ASP A 207 -10.79 -22.85 1.79
N ALA A 208 -11.40 -21.84 2.42
CA ALA A 208 -12.86 -21.72 2.51
C ALA A 208 -13.52 -21.34 1.18
N LEU A 209 -12.73 -20.94 0.18
CA LEU A 209 -13.19 -20.64 -1.17
C LEU A 209 -13.10 -21.86 -2.11
N ASP A 210 -12.64 -22.99 -1.63
CA ASP A 210 -12.58 -24.23 -2.41
C ASP A 210 -13.96 -24.57 -3.02
N GLY A 211 -13.99 -24.85 -4.32
CA GLY A 211 -15.21 -25.12 -5.08
C GLY A 211 -16.03 -23.88 -5.49
N LEU A 212 -15.50 -22.65 -5.31
CA LEU A 212 -16.10 -21.42 -5.82
C LEU A 212 -15.47 -21.00 -7.15
N ASP A 213 -15.46 -21.88 -8.14
CA ASP A 213 -14.78 -21.70 -9.41
C ASP A 213 -15.06 -20.34 -10.08
N GLY A 214 -14.00 -19.65 -10.52
CA GLY A 214 -14.07 -18.35 -11.17
C GLY A 214 -14.52 -17.21 -10.26
N SER A 215 -14.56 -17.43 -8.95
CA SER A 215 -14.90 -16.42 -7.94
C SER A 215 -13.78 -16.29 -6.93
N GLY A 216 -13.70 -15.13 -6.31
CA GLY A 216 -12.69 -14.87 -5.30
C GLY A 216 -12.98 -13.59 -4.54
N THR A 217 -12.01 -13.14 -3.76
CA THR A 217 -12.13 -11.91 -2.98
C THR A 217 -10.78 -11.29 -2.69
N THR A 218 -10.76 -9.97 -2.57
CA THR A 218 -9.67 -9.24 -1.91
C THR A 218 -9.77 -9.42 -0.40
N LEU A 219 -8.77 -8.99 0.35
CA LEU A 219 -8.83 -8.97 1.80
C LEU A 219 -7.87 -7.92 2.37
N THR A 220 -8.41 -6.99 3.14
CA THR A 220 -7.61 -6.08 3.96
C THR A 220 -8.16 -6.07 5.37
N ALA A 221 -7.29 -6.34 6.34
CA ALA A 221 -7.70 -6.34 7.74
C ALA A 221 -6.64 -5.71 8.65
N LEU A 222 -7.12 -5.17 9.77
CA LEU A 222 -6.33 -4.62 10.85
C LEU A 222 -6.71 -5.36 12.14
N LEU A 223 -5.72 -5.92 12.82
CA LEU A 223 -5.90 -6.57 14.13
C LEU A 223 -5.15 -5.77 15.20
N TRP A 224 -5.89 -5.26 16.17
CA TRP A 224 -5.32 -4.58 17.32
C TRP A 224 -4.85 -5.56 18.37
N THR A 225 -3.59 -5.43 18.79
CA THR A 225 -2.95 -6.29 19.80
C THR A 225 -2.86 -5.65 21.19
N GLY A 226 -3.42 -4.46 21.36
CA GLY A 226 -3.31 -3.65 22.58
C GLY A 226 -2.29 -2.51 22.47
N GLU A 227 -1.14 -2.78 21.89
CA GLU A 227 -0.05 -1.80 21.71
C GLU A 227 0.23 -1.50 20.23
N ARG A 228 -0.06 -2.45 19.34
CA ARG A 228 0.22 -2.36 17.90
C ARG A 228 -1.00 -2.72 17.07
N MET A 229 -0.99 -2.22 15.85
CA MET A 229 -1.93 -2.60 14.80
C MET A 229 -1.22 -3.48 13.79
N ALA A 230 -1.68 -4.73 13.64
CA ALA A 230 -1.21 -5.65 12.63
C ALA A 230 -2.10 -5.54 11.39
N LEU A 231 -1.50 -5.25 10.24
CA LEU A 231 -2.15 -5.18 8.93
C LEU A 231 -1.88 -6.46 8.16
N VAL A 232 -2.91 -7.01 7.53
CA VAL A 232 -2.80 -8.00 6.46
C VAL A 232 -3.55 -7.49 5.24
N HIS A 233 -2.96 -7.66 4.04
CA HIS A 233 -3.49 -7.08 2.82
C HIS A 233 -3.26 -7.98 1.60
N LEU A 234 -4.33 -8.16 0.80
CA LEU A 234 -4.39 -8.82 -0.50
C LEU A 234 -5.41 -8.10 -1.39
N GLY A 235 -5.03 -7.72 -2.61
CA GLY A 235 -5.93 -7.10 -3.57
C GLY A 235 -5.76 -5.59 -3.68
N ASP A 236 -6.85 -4.88 -3.91
CA ASP A 236 -6.91 -3.42 -4.12
C ASP A 236 -7.86 -2.70 -3.16
N THR A 237 -8.41 -3.40 -2.18
CA THR A 237 -8.98 -2.77 -0.99
C THR A 237 -7.91 -2.01 -0.24
N ARG A 238 -8.25 -0.91 0.40
CA ARG A 238 -7.25 0.02 0.94
C ARG A 238 -7.41 0.24 2.43
N ALA A 239 -6.27 0.43 3.10
CA ALA A 239 -6.20 0.89 4.48
C ALA A 239 -5.43 2.21 4.57
N TYR A 240 -5.95 3.12 5.41
CA TYR A 240 -5.36 4.43 5.68
C TYR A 240 -5.25 4.66 7.19
N LEU A 241 -4.22 5.40 7.59
CA LEU A 241 -4.04 5.94 8.93
C LEU A 241 -4.12 7.47 8.86
N LEU A 242 -5.01 8.02 9.65
CA LEU A 242 -5.09 9.45 9.92
C LEU A 242 -4.42 9.70 11.27
N ARG A 243 -3.34 10.44 11.27
CA ARG A 243 -2.54 10.79 12.46
C ARG A 243 -2.05 12.22 12.34
N ASP A 244 -2.18 13.01 13.38
CA ASP A 244 -1.68 14.39 13.44
C ASP A 244 -2.17 15.28 12.27
N GLY A 245 -3.39 15.03 11.76
CA GLY A 245 -3.99 15.75 10.63
C GLY A 245 -3.53 15.26 9.25
N GLU A 246 -2.57 14.36 9.19
CA GLU A 246 -2.08 13.76 7.95
C GLU A 246 -2.74 12.40 7.67
N VAL A 247 -2.90 12.08 6.39
CA VAL A 247 -3.44 10.78 5.94
C VAL A 247 -2.38 9.99 5.22
N HIS A 248 -2.07 8.82 5.77
CA HIS A 248 -1.09 7.89 5.24
C HIS A 248 -1.80 6.65 4.71
N ARG A 249 -1.60 6.33 3.45
CA ARG A 249 -2.06 5.07 2.88
C ARG A 249 -1.12 3.95 3.32
N LEU A 250 -1.68 2.93 3.97
CA LEU A 250 -0.92 1.79 4.52
C LEU A 250 -0.75 0.65 3.53
N THR A 251 -1.66 0.52 2.57
CA THR A 251 -1.68 -0.57 1.57
C THR A 251 -1.20 -0.08 0.20
N ARG A 252 -0.75 -1.03 -0.62
CA ARG A 252 -0.44 -0.83 -2.03
C ARG A 252 -1.25 -1.82 -2.84
N ASP A 253 -1.96 -1.36 -3.87
CA ASP A 253 -2.85 -2.23 -4.63
C ASP A 253 -2.08 -3.35 -5.34
N HIS A 254 -2.56 -4.56 -5.22
CA HIS A 254 -2.04 -5.70 -5.96
C HIS A 254 -2.76 -5.83 -7.31
N THR A 255 -2.60 -4.82 -8.16
CA THR A 255 -3.19 -4.78 -9.51
C THR A 255 -2.12 -4.68 -10.59
N VAL A 256 -2.48 -5.12 -11.81
CA VAL A 256 -1.62 -4.94 -12.98
C VAL A 256 -1.28 -3.47 -13.19
N VAL A 257 -2.26 -2.59 -13.02
CA VAL A 257 -2.09 -1.14 -13.21
C VAL A 257 -1.14 -0.55 -12.18
N GLN A 258 -1.25 -0.95 -10.92
CA GLN A 258 -0.31 -0.50 -9.88
C GLN A 258 1.11 -0.98 -10.19
N SER A 259 1.28 -2.22 -10.66
CA SER A 259 2.60 -2.71 -11.09
C SER A 259 3.17 -1.88 -12.25
N MET A 260 2.32 -1.47 -13.21
CA MET A 260 2.73 -0.59 -14.31
C MET A 260 3.09 0.82 -13.85
N ILE A 261 2.41 1.35 -12.84
CA ILE A 261 2.78 2.63 -12.20
C ILE A 261 4.14 2.49 -11.52
N ASP A 262 4.35 1.39 -10.82
CA ASP A 262 5.57 1.15 -10.03
C ASP A 262 6.81 0.96 -10.89
N ASP A 263 6.66 0.31 -12.02
CA ASP A 263 7.75 0.18 -12.99
C ASP A 263 7.81 1.39 -13.94
N GLY A 264 6.85 2.34 -13.83
CA GLY A 264 6.77 3.61 -14.53
C GLY A 264 6.37 3.49 -16.00
N SER A 265 5.83 2.35 -16.39
CA SER A 265 5.26 2.18 -17.73
C SER A 265 3.89 2.87 -17.88
N LEU A 266 3.32 3.34 -16.77
CA LEU A 266 2.04 4.05 -16.73
C LEU A 266 2.10 5.18 -15.70
N SER A 267 1.55 6.36 -16.03
CA SER A 267 1.38 7.43 -15.06
C SER A 267 0.13 7.19 -14.18
N PRO A 268 0.07 7.76 -12.96
CA PRO A 268 -1.12 7.66 -12.12
C PRO A 268 -2.39 8.23 -12.78
N GLU A 269 -2.26 9.25 -13.63
CA GLU A 269 -3.37 9.87 -14.35
C GLU A 269 -3.93 8.94 -15.42
N GLU A 270 -3.06 8.26 -16.17
CA GLU A 270 -3.44 7.29 -17.21
C GLU A 270 -4.06 6.02 -16.60
N ALA A 271 -3.69 5.71 -15.36
CA ALA A 271 -4.16 4.52 -14.64
C ALA A 271 -5.66 4.54 -14.39
N ALA A 272 -6.26 5.71 -14.16
CA ALA A 272 -7.67 5.84 -13.82
C ALA A 272 -8.62 5.30 -14.90
N GLY A 273 -8.25 5.45 -16.18
CA GLY A 273 -9.04 4.96 -17.35
C GLY A 273 -8.47 3.71 -18.01
N HIS A 274 -7.47 3.05 -17.41
CA HIS A 274 -6.78 1.96 -18.09
C HIS A 274 -7.62 0.67 -18.12
N PRO A 275 -7.72 -0.04 -19.28
CA PRO A 275 -8.55 -1.25 -19.41
C PRO A 275 -8.18 -2.40 -18.47
N ARG A 276 -6.92 -2.45 -18.01
CA ARG A 276 -6.42 -3.48 -17.09
C ARG A 276 -6.58 -3.11 -15.61
N ARG A 277 -7.28 -2.01 -15.30
CA ARG A 277 -7.47 -1.55 -13.92
C ARG A 277 -8.11 -2.61 -13.02
N PRO A 278 -9.12 -3.39 -13.47
CA PRO A 278 -9.75 -4.42 -12.63
C PRO A 278 -8.91 -5.69 -12.45
N LEU A 279 -7.73 -5.81 -13.09
CA LEU A 279 -6.96 -7.04 -13.04
C LEU A 279 -6.12 -7.11 -11.78
N LEU A 280 -6.52 -7.99 -10.86
CA LEU A 280 -5.78 -8.29 -9.65
C LEU A 280 -4.58 -9.20 -9.94
N LEU A 281 -3.48 -8.94 -9.24
CA LEU A 281 -2.27 -9.79 -9.21
C LEU A 281 -2.26 -10.73 -8.01
N LYS A 282 -2.97 -10.35 -6.93
CA LYS A 282 -3.15 -11.17 -5.75
C LYS A 282 -4.60 -11.03 -5.27
N ALA A 283 -5.27 -12.14 -5.08
CA ALA A 283 -6.59 -12.27 -4.47
C ALA A 283 -6.72 -13.68 -3.87
N LEU A 284 -7.69 -13.90 -3.01
CA LEU A 284 -8.07 -15.22 -2.57
C LEU A 284 -9.05 -15.81 -3.60
N ASP A 285 -8.76 -16.96 -4.17
CA ASP A 285 -9.54 -17.58 -5.24
C ASP A 285 -9.74 -19.11 -5.04
N GLY A 286 -9.31 -19.62 -3.88
CA GLY A 286 -9.42 -21.03 -3.53
C GLY A 286 -8.32 -21.91 -4.14
N ASP A 287 -7.38 -21.36 -4.92
CA ASP A 287 -6.24 -22.15 -5.42
C ASP A 287 -5.30 -22.51 -4.26
N ARG A 288 -5.32 -23.78 -3.89
CA ARG A 288 -4.49 -24.35 -2.82
C ARG A 288 -3.05 -24.60 -3.26
N THR A 289 -2.78 -24.57 -4.55
CA THR A 289 -1.44 -24.81 -5.11
C THR A 289 -0.61 -23.54 -5.17
N ALA A 290 -1.27 -22.37 -5.17
CA ALA A 290 -0.66 -21.06 -5.31
C ALA A 290 -1.28 -20.03 -4.35
N VAL A 291 -1.40 -20.36 -3.05
CA VAL A 291 -1.92 -19.40 -2.06
C VAL A 291 -1.12 -18.10 -2.10
N PRO A 292 -1.76 -16.96 -2.36
CA PRO A 292 -1.05 -15.70 -2.50
C PRO A 292 -0.53 -15.25 -1.14
N ARG A 293 0.74 -14.86 -1.09
CA ARG A 293 1.34 -14.31 0.14
C ARG A 293 0.79 -12.91 0.40
N PRO A 294 0.18 -12.67 1.57
CA PRO A 294 -0.28 -11.35 1.93
C PRO A 294 0.87 -10.40 2.23
N ASP A 295 0.63 -9.11 2.05
CA ASP A 295 1.47 -8.10 2.66
C ASP A 295 1.08 -7.98 4.13
N VAL A 296 2.07 -8.09 5.03
CA VAL A 296 1.85 -8.01 6.48
C VAL A 296 2.70 -6.87 7.04
N ARG A 297 2.11 -6.05 7.91
CA ARG A 297 2.79 -4.92 8.57
C ARG A 297 2.37 -4.83 10.03
N LEU A 298 3.29 -4.34 10.87
CA LEU A 298 3.01 -3.94 12.25
C LEU A 298 3.31 -2.45 12.39
N GLN A 299 2.47 -1.75 13.14
CA GLN A 299 2.71 -0.34 13.44
C GLN A 299 2.24 0.00 14.85
N ASP A 300 2.91 0.98 15.45
CA ASP A 300 2.53 1.49 16.77
C ASP A 300 1.21 2.26 16.69
N VAL A 301 0.40 2.12 17.71
CA VAL A 301 -0.90 2.79 17.84
C VAL A 301 -0.77 3.94 18.83
N ARG A 302 -1.43 5.06 18.52
CA ARG A 302 -1.48 6.25 19.40
C ARG A 302 -2.92 6.67 19.64
N ALA A 303 -3.20 7.19 20.81
CA ALA A 303 -4.48 7.83 21.06
C ALA A 303 -4.71 8.98 20.08
N GLY A 304 -5.87 9.04 19.45
CA GLY A 304 -6.22 10.00 18.41
C GLY A 304 -5.94 9.52 16.99
N ASP A 305 -5.33 8.35 16.81
CA ASP A 305 -5.26 7.72 15.48
C ASP A 305 -6.67 7.36 14.99
N ARG A 306 -6.91 7.56 13.70
CA ARG A 306 -8.10 7.03 13.02
C ARG A 306 -7.66 6.14 11.87
N TYR A 307 -8.21 4.93 11.81
CA TYR A 307 -8.01 3.99 10.70
C TYR A 307 -9.24 3.97 9.82
N LEU A 308 -9.01 3.92 8.51
CA LEU A 308 -10.05 3.73 7.49
C LEU A 308 -9.66 2.54 6.61
N LEU A 309 -10.56 1.58 6.46
CA LEU A 309 -10.49 0.55 5.43
C LEU A 309 -11.64 0.78 4.44
N CYS A 310 -11.39 0.56 3.16
CA CYS A 310 -12.43 0.66 2.14
C CYS A 310 -12.18 -0.27 0.95
N THR A 311 -13.28 -0.64 0.28
CA THR A 311 -13.25 -1.29 -1.02
C THR A 311 -13.03 -0.27 -2.14
N ASP A 312 -12.84 -0.75 -3.35
CA ASP A 312 -12.57 0.09 -4.52
C ASP A 312 -13.78 0.95 -4.91
N GLY A 313 -15.02 0.55 -4.53
CA GLY A 313 -16.23 1.35 -4.72
C GLY A 313 -16.19 2.73 -4.08
N LEU A 314 -15.34 2.93 -3.03
CA LEU A 314 -15.02 4.26 -2.54
C LEU A 314 -13.83 4.85 -3.30
N SER A 315 -12.70 4.15 -3.29
CA SER A 315 -11.41 4.71 -3.72
C SER A 315 -11.28 4.89 -5.23
N ALA A 316 -12.17 4.30 -6.01
CA ALA A 316 -12.21 4.46 -7.44
C ALA A 316 -12.96 5.70 -7.92
N VAL A 317 -13.95 6.16 -7.14
CA VAL A 317 -14.87 7.22 -7.57
C VAL A 317 -14.75 8.49 -6.73
N VAL A 318 -14.22 8.39 -5.51
CA VAL A 318 -14.04 9.54 -4.61
C VAL A 318 -12.58 9.96 -4.59
N PRO A 319 -12.25 11.21 -4.96
CA PRO A 319 -10.86 11.69 -4.90
C PRO A 319 -10.28 11.61 -3.49
N ASP A 320 -9.01 11.24 -3.36
CA ASP A 320 -8.30 11.12 -2.08
C ASP A 320 -8.44 12.36 -1.18
N ALA A 321 -8.45 13.56 -1.78
CA ALA A 321 -8.64 14.81 -1.03
C ALA A 321 -10.02 14.91 -0.36
N ALA A 322 -11.07 14.36 -0.98
CA ALA A 322 -12.42 14.33 -0.41
C ALA A 322 -12.51 13.26 0.69
N VAL A 323 -11.93 12.07 0.47
CA VAL A 323 -11.82 11.01 1.49
C VAL A 323 -11.11 11.55 2.73
N ARG A 324 -9.97 12.20 2.56
CA ARG A 324 -9.20 12.84 3.66
C ARG A 324 -10.04 13.82 4.45
N ARG A 325 -10.68 14.76 3.76
CA ARG A 325 -11.48 15.81 4.41
C ARG A 325 -12.61 15.24 5.24
N VAL A 326 -13.34 14.26 4.71
CA VAL A 326 -14.46 13.63 5.44
C VAL A 326 -13.94 12.78 6.58
N ALA A 327 -12.94 11.94 6.35
CA ALA A 327 -12.38 11.09 7.38
C ALA A 327 -11.73 11.88 8.52
N ALA A 328 -11.16 13.07 8.26
CA ALA A 328 -10.59 13.93 9.29
C ALA A 328 -11.64 14.83 9.98
N GLY A 329 -12.72 15.18 9.29
CA GLY A 329 -13.72 16.13 9.79
C GLY A 329 -14.84 15.51 10.63
N ALA A 330 -15.11 14.22 10.50
CA ALA A 330 -16.17 13.54 11.24
C ALA A 330 -15.80 13.37 12.73
N ALA A 331 -16.75 13.65 13.61
CA ALA A 331 -16.52 13.57 15.05
C ALA A 331 -16.38 12.13 15.54
N GLU A 332 -17.13 11.19 14.96
CA GLU A 332 -17.17 9.78 15.34
C GLU A 332 -17.01 8.85 14.13
N ALA A 333 -16.55 7.62 14.38
CA ALA A 333 -16.38 6.60 13.35
C ALA A 333 -17.65 6.33 12.53
N GLY A 334 -18.82 6.30 13.17
CA GLY A 334 -20.11 6.08 12.52
C GLY A 334 -20.50 7.20 11.54
N GLU A 335 -20.24 8.45 11.92
CA GLU A 335 -20.44 9.60 11.05
C GLU A 335 -19.51 9.56 9.84
N ALA A 336 -18.22 9.25 10.07
CA ALA A 336 -17.23 9.13 9.03
C ALA A 336 -17.61 8.07 7.98
N VAL A 337 -18.00 6.88 8.43
CA VAL A 337 -18.40 5.78 7.54
C VAL A 337 -19.62 6.18 6.71
N SER A 338 -20.65 6.75 7.34
CA SER A 338 -21.87 7.16 6.64
C SER A 338 -21.61 8.23 5.60
N ALA A 339 -20.78 9.22 5.94
CA ALA A 339 -20.42 10.30 5.02
C ALA A 339 -19.54 9.80 3.85
N LEU A 340 -18.61 8.87 4.10
CA LEU A 340 -17.77 8.29 3.04
C LEU A 340 -18.59 7.47 2.04
N VAL A 341 -19.48 6.60 2.53
CA VAL A 341 -20.41 5.85 1.67
C VAL A 341 -21.32 6.81 0.91
N GLY A 342 -21.84 7.86 1.58
CA GLY A 342 -22.63 8.91 0.94
C GLY A 342 -21.89 9.63 -0.20
N LEU A 343 -20.58 9.85 -0.08
CA LEU A 343 -19.77 10.41 -1.16
C LEU A 343 -19.69 9.47 -2.38
N ALA A 344 -19.51 8.16 -2.16
CA ALA A 344 -19.47 7.18 -3.24
C ALA A 344 -20.82 7.10 -3.96
N LEU A 345 -21.92 7.07 -3.22
CA LEU A 345 -23.28 7.09 -3.79
C LEU A 345 -23.54 8.39 -4.55
N GLY A 346 -23.11 9.53 -3.99
CA GLY A 346 -23.22 10.85 -4.64
C GLY A 346 -22.39 10.98 -5.92
N ALA A 347 -21.32 10.19 -6.05
CA ALA A 347 -20.50 10.07 -7.26
C ALA A 347 -21.08 9.08 -8.30
N GLY A 348 -22.31 8.59 -8.08
CA GLY A 348 -23.02 7.70 -8.98
C GLY A 348 -23.09 6.24 -8.49
N GLY A 349 -22.39 5.87 -7.43
CA GLY A 349 -22.41 4.54 -6.83
C GLY A 349 -22.25 3.38 -7.83
N PRO A 350 -21.23 3.37 -8.71
CA PRO A 350 -21.16 2.41 -9.83
C PRO A 350 -20.85 0.98 -9.35
N ASP A 351 -20.33 0.85 -8.15
CA ASP A 351 -19.98 -0.44 -7.54
C ASP A 351 -20.52 -0.57 -6.12
N ASN A 352 -20.38 -1.77 -5.54
CA ASN A 352 -20.53 -1.99 -4.12
C ASN A 352 -19.54 -1.12 -3.38
N VAL A 353 -19.86 -0.63 -2.19
CA VAL A 353 -19.00 0.22 -1.40
C VAL A 353 -18.98 -0.24 0.05
N GLY A 354 -17.83 -0.71 0.50
CA GLY A 354 -17.58 -1.13 1.87
C GLY A 354 -16.59 -0.18 2.56
N CYS A 355 -16.94 0.28 3.76
CA CYS A 355 -16.08 1.13 4.59
C CYS A 355 -16.09 0.65 6.05
N VAL A 356 -14.92 0.72 6.67
CA VAL A 356 -14.74 0.51 8.12
C VAL A 356 -13.88 1.65 8.64
N VAL A 357 -14.31 2.30 9.71
CA VAL A 357 -13.55 3.35 10.42
C VAL A 357 -13.38 2.94 11.87
N ALA A 358 -12.22 3.17 12.42
CA ALA A 358 -11.93 2.97 13.83
C ALA A 358 -11.11 4.13 14.41
N ASP A 359 -11.56 4.63 15.55
CA ASP A 359 -10.90 5.65 16.36
C ASP A 359 -10.20 5.02 17.54
N VAL A 360 -8.92 5.34 17.72
CA VAL A 360 -8.16 4.97 18.90
C VAL A 360 -8.41 5.98 20.00
N VAL A 361 -9.10 5.54 21.04
CA VAL A 361 -9.50 6.39 22.16
C VAL A 361 -8.75 6.01 23.44
N ARG A 362 -8.63 6.97 24.35
CA ARG A 362 -8.22 6.67 25.73
C ARG A 362 -9.40 6.09 26.47
N GLY A 363 -9.21 4.90 27.05
CA GLY A 363 -10.19 4.23 27.90
C GLY A 363 -10.29 4.83 29.30
#